data_6059cf2eb01ac1b48a3147b8382b08cd
#
_entry.id   6059cf2eb01ac1b48a3147b8382b08cd
#
_cell.length_a   1.000
_cell.length_b   1.000
_cell.length_c   1.000
_cell.angle_alpha   90.00
_cell.angle_beta   90.00
_cell.angle_gamma   90.00
#
_symmetry.space_group_name_H-M   'P 1'
#
loop_
_entity.id
_entity.type
_entity.pdbx_description
1 polymer ?
#
loop_
_entity_poly.entity_id
_entity_poly.type
_entity_poly.pdbx_seq_one_letter_code
_entity_poly.pdbx_strand_id
1 'polypeptide(L)'
;MNNLKIVNEVLSSFNVNPLEHYYLVLALIVFSILYSLFILYLKNLRKYLFNETIFFSLLFLLTINTTLIFGFAIYFIFFHSLLSIKDQIKFIYDDDNPKNIKKYIRNSMPYFILALTFLLICYVVVDLDTINLLPITFTFLAAITFPHVLVIEKMYRHMK
;
A
#
# COMPACT_ATOMS: atom_id res chain seq x y z
N MET A 1 7.07 18.33 6.71
CA MET A 1 6.08 17.51 5.99
C MET A 1 5.79 18.12 4.62
N ASN A 2 6.62 17.78 3.66
CA ASN A 2 6.59 18.38 2.32
C ASN A 2 5.33 18.04 1.50
N ASN A 3 4.60 16.98 1.89
CA ASN A 3 3.48 16.47 1.10
C ASN A 3 2.09 16.89 1.63
N LEU A 4 2.01 17.70 2.70
CA LEU A 4 0.72 18.08 3.30
C LEU A 4 -0.16 18.89 2.33
N LYS A 5 0.46 19.76 1.54
CA LYS A 5 -0.25 20.54 0.53
C LYS A 5 -0.95 19.64 -0.49
N ILE A 6 -0.23 18.65 -1.01
CA ILE A 6 -0.76 17.66 -1.98
C ILE A 6 -1.88 16.83 -1.36
N VAL A 7 -1.71 16.41 -0.10
CA VAL A 7 -2.74 15.67 0.63
C VAL A 7 -4.01 16.53 0.78
N ASN A 8 -3.87 17.79 1.14
CA ASN A 8 -5.00 18.69 1.29
C ASN A 8 -5.69 19.02 -0.05
N GLU A 9 -4.95 19.08 -1.15
CA GLU A 9 -5.52 19.18 -2.50
C GLU A 9 -6.38 17.96 -2.83
N VAL A 10 -5.92 16.76 -2.50
CA VAL A 10 -6.72 15.54 -2.67
C VAL A 10 -7.96 15.56 -1.78
N LEU A 11 -7.83 15.91 -0.50
CA LEU A 11 -8.95 15.97 0.43
C LEU A 11 -10.00 17.00 0.01
N SER A 12 -9.57 18.17 -0.47
CA SER A 12 -10.50 19.21 -0.94
C SER A 12 -11.31 18.75 -2.16
N SER A 13 -10.78 17.89 -3.03
CA SER A 13 -11.53 17.31 -4.15
C SER A 13 -12.64 16.34 -3.71
N PHE A 14 -12.59 15.85 -2.47
CA PHE A 14 -13.65 15.06 -1.83
C PHE A 14 -14.55 15.87 -0.88
N ASN A 15 -14.47 17.20 -0.91
CA ASN A 15 -15.17 18.10 0.03
C ASN A 15 -14.83 17.84 1.51
N VAL A 16 -13.64 17.32 1.78
CA VAL A 16 -13.13 17.12 3.15
C VAL A 16 -12.30 18.34 3.58
N ASN A 17 -12.49 18.76 4.82
CA ASN A 17 -11.73 19.87 5.39
C ASN A 17 -10.22 19.58 5.36
N PRO A 18 -9.38 20.58 5.11
CA PRO A 18 -7.93 20.42 5.10
C PRO A 18 -7.44 19.96 6.47
N LEU A 19 -6.49 19.03 6.45
CA LEU A 19 -5.83 18.56 7.66
C LEU A 19 -4.72 19.55 8.06
N GLU A 20 -4.72 19.92 9.33
CA GLU A 20 -3.62 20.67 9.91
C GLU A 20 -2.49 19.74 10.34
N HIS A 21 -1.27 20.22 10.20
CA HIS A 21 -0.05 19.48 10.57
C HIS A 21 -0.09 18.91 12.00
N TYR A 22 -0.63 19.68 12.92
CA TYR A 22 -0.74 19.30 14.33
C TYR A 22 -1.55 18.00 14.54
N TYR A 23 -2.71 17.88 13.91
CA TYR A 23 -3.55 16.69 14.05
C TYR A 23 -2.90 15.42 13.50
N LEU A 24 -2.14 15.56 12.40
CA LEU A 24 -1.40 14.43 11.82
C LEU A 24 -0.28 13.95 12.75
N VAL A 25 0.49 14.89 13.33
CA VAL A 25 1.55 14.56 14.28
C VAL A 25 0.97 13.92 15.53
N LEU A 26 -0.11 14.50 16.08
CA LEU A 26 -0.80 13.93 17.23
C LEU A 26 -1.31 12.51 16.96
N ALA A 27 -1.96 12.29 15.82
CA ALA A 27 -2.45 10.98 15.42
C ALA A 27 -1.30 9.95 15.32
N LEU A 28 -0.19 10.31 14.68
CA LEU A 28 0.98 9.43 14.57
C LEU A 28 1.56 9.07 15.95
N ILE A 29 1.67 10.02 16.85
CA ILE A 29 2.15 9.78 18.21
C ILE A 29 1.19 8.82 18.94
N VAL A 30 -0.11 9.09 18.91
CA VAL A 30 -1.12 8.25 19.57
C VAL A 30 -1.09 6.82 19.00
N PHE A 31 -1.10 6.65 17.70
CA PHE A 31 -1.03 5.33 17.07
C PHE A 31 0.28 4.60 17.38
N SER A 32 1.41 5.31 17.42
CA SER A 32 2.71 4.71 17.79
C SER A 32 2.72 4.21 19.23
N ILE A 33 2.13 4.97 20.16
CA ILE A 33 1.99 4.57 21.56
C ILE A 33 1.06 3.36 21.69
N LEU A 34 -0.12 3.40 21.06
CA LEU A 34 -1.07 2.28 21.09
C LEU A 34 -0.48 1.01 20.48
N TYR A 35 0.23 1.12 19.37
CA TYR A 35 0.93 0.00 18.74
C TYR A 35 2.02 -0.59 19.65
N SER A 36 2.83 0.27 20.29
CA SER A 36 3.87 -0.16 21.23
C SER A 36 3.27 -0.89 22.44
N LEU A 37 2.19 -0.35 23.02
CA LEU A 37 1.47 -0.99 24.13
C LEU A 37 0.88 -2.33 23.71
N PHE A 38 0.29 -2.42 22.52
CA PHE A 38 -0.25 -3.67 21.98
C PHE A 38 0.81 -4.75 21.82
N ILE A 39 1.99 -4.41 21.28
CA ILE A 39 3.11 -5.36 21.17
C ILE A 39 3.65 -5.77 22.55
N LEU A 40 3.75 -4.85 23.48
CA LEU A 40 4.19 -5.15 24.86
C LEU A 40 3.20 -6.08 25.58
N TYR A 41 1.91 -5.94 25.31
CA TYR A 41 0.87 -6.82 25.84
C TYR A 41 0.99 -8.25 25.28
N LEU A 42 1.29 -8.41 23.99
CA LEU A 42 1.43 -9.69 23.31
C LEU A 42 2.86 -10.22 23.41
N LYS A 43 3.15 -11.01 24.46
CA LYS A 43 4.48 -11.59 24.72
C LYS A 43 5.15 -12.24 23.50
N ASN A 44 4.36 -12.89 22.63
CA ASN A 44 4.85 -13.58 21.46
C ASN A 44 5.39 -12.64 20.37
N LEU A 45 4.97 -11.36 20.34
CA LEU A 45 5.39 -10.38 19.38
C LEU A 45 6.61 -9.57 19.81
N ARG A 46 6.99 -9.62 21.09
CA ARG A 46 8.15 -8.85 21.61
C ARG A 46 9.46 -9.14 20.88
N LYS A 47 9.64 -10.37 20.40
CA LYS A 47 10.84 -10.76 19.64
C LYS A 47 10.97 -10.04 18.28
N TYR A 48 9.87 -9.53 17.76
CA TYR A 48 9.86 -8.81 16.46
C TYR A 48 9.97 -7.30 16.63
N LEU A 49 9.89 -6.76 17.87
CA LEU A 49 9.92 -5.31 18.14
C LEU A 49 11.08 -4.59 17.45
N PHE A 50 12.27 -5.17 17.50
CA PHE A 50 13.45 -4.58 16.89
C PHE A 50 13.31 -4.46 15.37
N ASN A 51 12.87 -5.53 14.71
CA ASN A 51 12.65 -5.53 13.25
C ASN A 51 11.56 -4.57 12.84
N GLU A 52 10.47 -4.52 13.58
CA GLU A 52 9.36 -3.59 13.35
C GLU A 52 9.79 -2.13 13.53
N THR A 53 10.59 -1.83 14.55
CA THR A 53 11.11 -0.48 14.77
C THR A 53 12.02 -0.04 13.63
N ILE A 54 12.91 -0.91 13.14
CA ILE A 54 13.75 -0.64 11.99
C ILE A 54 12.89 -0.39 10.75
N PHE A 55 11.90 -1.24 10.52
CA PHE A 55 10.99 -1.13 9.39
C PHE A 55 10.23 0.22 9.39
N PHE A 56 9.63 0.60 10.52
CA PHE A 56 8.95 1.90 10.65
C PHE A 56 9.92 3.08 10.49
N SER A 57 11.15 2.97 11.02
CA SER A 57 12.16 4.01 10.86
C SER A 57 12.55 4.20 9.39
N LEU A 58 12.72 3.11 8.65
CA LEU A 58 13.01 3.15 7.21
C LEU A 58 11.85 3.76 6.41
N LEU A 59 10.61 3.36 6.71
CA LEU A 59 9.42 3.96 6.09
C LEU A 59 9.31 5.46 6.38
N PHE A 60 9.58 5.86 7.62
CA PHE A 60 9.56 7.26 8.02
C PHE A 60 10.62 8.08 7.27
N LEU A 61 11.85 7.59 7.21
CA LEU A 61 12.92 8.23 6.43
C LEU A 61 12.58 8.34 4.94
N LEU A 62 11.97 7.30 4.39
CA LEU A 62 11.53 7.28 2.99
C LEU A 62 10.46 8.34 2.74
N THR A 63 9.45 8.42 3.59
CA THR A 63 8.33 9.38 3.42
C THR A 63 8.75 10.84 3.60
N ILE A 64 9.76 11.12 4.40
CA ILE A 64 10.30 12.49 4.57
C ILE A 64 11.11 12.94 3.35
N ASN A 65 11.90 12.04 2.76
CA ASN A 65 12.85 12.36 1.72
C ASN A 65 12.31 12.20 0.29
N THR A 66 11.07 11.75 0.13
CA THR A 66 10.46 11.50 -1.18
C THR A 66 9.16 12.26 -1.37
N THR A 67 8.73 12.37 -2.63
CA THR A 67 7.39 12.85 -2.95
C THR A 67 6.35 11.81 -2.51
N LEU A 68 5.11 12.25 -2.27
CA LEU A 68 4.01 11.40 -1.84
C LEU A 68 3.83 10.17 -2.76
N ILE A 69 3.83 10.41 -4.08
CA ILE A 69 3.64 9.35 -5.08
C ILE A 69 4.81 8.37 -5.07
N PHE A 70 6.04 8.88 -5.04
CA PHE A 70 7.23 8.03 -5.08
C PHE A 70 7.40 7.22 -3.80
N GLY A 71 7.20 7.82 -2.63
CA GLY A 71 7.21 7.13 -1.35
C GLY A 71 6.16 6.03 -1.27
N PHE A 72 4.93 6.33 -1.73
CA PHE A 72 3.86 5.36 -1.84
C PHE A 72 4.21 4.21 -2.80
N ALA A 73 4.75 4.51 -3.98
CA ALA A 73 5.13 3.49 -4.96
C ALA A 73 6.21 2.53 -4.42
N ILE A 74 7.25 3.04 -3.78
CA ILE A 74 8.29 2.21 -3.15
C ILE A 74 7.69 1.32 -2.05
N TYR A 75 6.89 1.90 -1.14
CA TYR A 75 6.22 1.13 -0.10
C TYR A 75 5.36 0.02 -0.71
N PHE A 76 4.52 0.37 -1.69
CA PHE A 76 3.59 -0.56 -2.30
C PHE A 76 4.28 -1.70 -3.04
N ILE A 77 5.34 -1.40 -3.80
CA ILE A 77 6.09 -2.42 -4.56
C ILE A 77 6.87 -3.33 -3.61
N PHE A 78 7.73 -2.77 -2.77
CA PHE A 78 8.71 -3.56 -2.01
C PHE A 78 8.12 -4.19 -0.75
N PHE A 79 7.24 -3.49 -0.04
CA PHE A 79 6.76 -3.94 1.26
C PHE A 79 5.37 -4.60 1.20
N HIS A 80 4.54 -4.20 0.24
CA HIS A 80 3.20 -4.78 0.11
C HIS A 80 3.15 -5.85 -0.99
N SER A 81 3.50 -5.50 -2.24
CA SER A 81 3.29 -6.39 -3.38
C SER A 81 4.20 -7.61 -3.39
N LEU A 82 5.51 -7.44 -3.16
CA LEU A 82 6.44 -8.58 -3.21
C LEU A 82 6.15 -9.63 -2.14
N LEU A 83 5.81 -9.20 -0.92
CA LEU A 83 5.45 -10.14 0.16
C LEU A 83 4.14 -10.84 -0.15
N SER A 84 3.13 -10.10 -0.59
CA SER A 84 1.82 -10.66 -0.96
C SER A 84 1.91 -11.64 -2.12
N ILE A 85 2.71 -11.35 -3.16
CA ILE A 85 2.93 -12.28 -4.29
C ILE A 85 3.58 -13.58 -3.81
N LYS A 86 4.56 -13.51 -2.94
CA LYS A 86 5.22 -14.70 -2.38
C LYS A 86 4.23 -15.60 -1.65
N ASP A 87 3.39 -15.02 -0.80
CA ASP A 87 2.37 -15.77 -0.07
C ASP A 87 1.30 -16.38 -1.00
N GLN A 88 0.90 -15.63 -2.03
CA GLN A 88 -0.02 -16.14 -3.06
C GLN A 88 0.57 -17.32 -3.84
N ILE A 89 1.86 -17.26 -4.21
CA ILE A 89 2.54 -18.37 -4.90
C ILE A 89 2.55 -19.62 -4.03
N LYS A 90 2.89 -19.49 -2.74
CA LYS A 90 2.85 -20.60 -1.78
C LYS A 90 1.45 -21.18 -1.64
N PHE A 91 0.42 -20.32 -1.56
CA PHE A 91 -0.96 -20.77 -1.46
C PHE A 91 -1.45 -21.54 -2.70
N ILE A 92 -1.06 -21.09 -3.91
CA ILE A 92 -1.54 -21.66 -5.17
C ILE A 92 -0.76 -22.91 -5.58
N TYR A 93 0.54 -22.96 -5.26
CA TYR A 93 1.47 -23.98 -5.75
C TYR A 93 2.17 -24.77 -4.64
N ASP A 94 1.78 -24.55 -3.37
CA ASP A 94 2.36 -25.14 -2.15
C ASP A 94 3.84 -24.84 -1.90
N ASP A 95 4.56 -24.23 -2.87
CA ASP A 95 5.98 -23.89 -2.76
C ASP A 95 6.34 -22.67 -3.62
N ASP A 96 7.32 -21.87 -3.18
CA ASP A 96 7.81 -20.66 -3.84
C ASP A 96 9.09 -20.90 -4.68
N ASN A 97 9.23 -22.09 -5.25
CA ASN A 97 10.37 -22.42 -6.11
C ASN A 97 10.37 -21.60 -7.44
N PRO A 98 11.53 -21.43 -8.11
CA PRO A 98 11.64 -20.60 -9.31
C PRO A 98 10.70 -21.03 -10.46
N LYS A 99 10.33 -22.30 -10.55
CA LYS A 99 9.40 -22.80 -11.57
C LYS A 99 7.98 -22.30 -11.30
N ASN A 100 7.55 -22.31 -10.05
CA ASN A 100 6.23 -21.82 -9.62
C ASN A 100 6.13 -20.30 -9.75
N ILE A 101 7.20 -19.57 -9.41
CA ILE A 101 7.28 -18.12 -9.63
C ILE A 101 7.10 -17.81 -11.12
N LYS A 102 7.84 -18.48 -12.00
CA LYS A 102 7.71 -18.28 -13.45
C LYS A 102 6.31 -18.60 -13.97
N LYS A 103 5.69 -19.67 -13.46
CA LYS A 103 4.33 -20.07 -13.81
C LYS A 103 3.31 -19.03 -13.35
N TYR A 104 3.45 -18.50 -12.14
CA TYR A 104 2.61 -17.44 -11.60
C TYR A 104 2.70 -16.18 -12.46
N ILE A 105 3.92 -15.70 -12.75
CA ILE A 105 4.14 -14.53 -13.58
C ILE A 105 3.50 -14.72 -14.95
N ARG A 106 3.72 -15.86 -15.62
CA ARG A 106 3.13 -16.13 -16.93
C ARG A 106 1.59 -16.10 -16.91
N ASN A 107 0.98 -16.66 -15.87
CA ASN A 107 -0.47 -16.69 -15.73
C ASN A 107 -1.06 -15.33 -15.36
N SER A 108 -0.30 -14.48 -14.67
CA SER A 108 -0.73 -13.12 -14.29
C SER A 108 -0.53 -12.09 -15.41
N MET A 109 0.39 -12.35 -16.36
CA MET A 109 0.75 -11.40 -17.42
C MET A 109 -0.44 -10.89 -18.26
N PRO A 110 -1.39 -11.71 -18.72
CA PRO A 110 -2.50 -11.21 -19.52
C PRO A 110 -3.37 -10.21 -18.74
N TYR A 111 -3.58 -10.43 -17.44
CA TYR A 111 -4.33 -9.50 -16.58
C TYR A 111 -3.55 -8.20 -16.35
N PHE A 112 -2.24 -8.30 -16.19
CA PHE A 112 -1.36 -7.14 -16.05
C PHE A 112 -1.35 -6.29 -17.33
N ILE A 113 -1.23 -6.92 -18.50
CA ILE A 113 -1.29 -6.23 -19.81
C ILE A 113 -2.66 -5.56 -19.99
N LEU A 114 -3.75 -6.25 -19.64
CA LEU A 114 -5.10 -5.68 -19.70
C LEU A 114 -5.24 -4.43 -18.82
N ALA A 115 -4.72 -4.49 -17.60
CA ALA A 115 -4.74 -3.35 -16.68
C ALA A 115 -3.93 -2.15 -17.21
N LEU A 116 -2.73 -2.40 -17.75
CA LEU A 116 -1.91 -1.35 -18.37
C LEU A 116 -2.59 -0.74 -19.61
N THR A 117 -3.20 -1.58 -20.44
CA THR A 117 -3.95 -1.11 -21.63
C THR A 117 -5.12 -0.23 -21.21
N PHE A 118 -5.86 -0.63 -20.18
CA PHE A 118 -6.96 0.18 -19.65
C PHE A 118 -6.45 1.52 -19.10
N LEU A 119 -5.35 1.51 -18.33
CA LEU A 119 -4.74 2.73 -17.80
C LEU A 119 -4.29 3.67 -18.94
N LEU A 120 -3.69 3.11 -20.00
CA LEU A 120 -3.28 3.88 -21.17
C LEU A 120 -4.49 4.51 -21.90
N ILE A 121 -5.58 3.76 -22.07
CA ILE A 121 -6.83 4.28 -22.65
C ILE A 121 -7.37 5.43 -21.78
N CYS A 122 -7.43 5.25 -20.46
CA CYS A 122 -7.85 6.31 -19.56
C CYS A 122 -6.97 7.56 -19.68
N TYR A 123 -5.66 7.38 -19.77
CA TYR A 123 -4.70 8.47 -19.93
C TYR A 123 -4.91 9.25 -21.24
N VAL A 124 -5.24 8.56 -22.35
CA VAL A 124 -5.45 9.20 -23.67
C VAL A 124 -6.83 9.87 -23.77
N VAL A 125 -7.87 9.27 -23.15
CA VAL A 125 -9.25 9.75 -23.26
C VAL A 125 -9.55 10.88 -22.28
N VAL A 126 -8.91 10.86 -21.11
CA VAL A 126 -9.12 11.86 -20.07
C VAL A 126 -8.31 13.11 -20.40
N ASP A 127 -8.98 14.25 -20.48
CA ASP A 127 -8.32 15.55 -20.63
C ASP A 127 -7.64 15.94 -19.32
N LEU A 128 -6.32 15.78 -19.30
CA LEU A 128 -5.47 15.98 -18.11
C LEU A 128 -5.36 17.44 -17.67
N ASP A 129 -5.67 18.37 -18.54
CA ASP A 129 -5.62 19.80 -18.25
C ASP A 129 -6.82 20.24 -17.38
N THR A 130 -7.91 19.49 -17.44
CA THR A 130 -9.16 19.79 -16.72
C THR A 130 -9.39 18.94 -15.48
N ILE A 131 -8.76 17.76 -15.39
CA ILE A 131 -9.05 16.77 -14.34
C ILE A 131 -7.81 16.50 -13.47
N ASN A 132 -7.95 16.70 -12.17
CA ASN A 132 -6.91 16.29 -11.23
C ASN A 132 -6.88 14.75 -11.11
N LEU A 133 -5.86 14.12 -11.70
CA LEU A 133 -5.70 12.66 -11.71
C LEU A 133 -5.42 12.05 -10.34
N LEU A 134 -4.91 12.82 -9.40
CA LEU A 134 -4.47 12.31 -8.11
C LEU A 134 -5.64 11.71 -7.30
N PRO A 135 -6.78 12.40 -7.11
CA PRO A 135 -7.96 11.85 -6.44
C PRO A 135 -8.52 10.61 -7.14
N ILE A 136 -8.57 10.61 -8.47
CA ILE A 136 -9.06 9.48 -9.26
C ILE A 136 -8.18 8.25 -9.04
N THR A 137 -6.86 8.43 -9.06
CA THR A 137 -5.90 7.35 -8.81
C THR A 137 -6.07 6.76 -7.41
N PHE A 138 -6.19 7.60 -6.38
CA PHE A 138 -6.40 7.12 -5.00
C PHE A 138 -7.74 6.42 -4.82
N THR A 139 -8.81 6.93 -5.43
CA THR A 139 -10.13 6.27 -5.41
C THR A 139 -10.08 4.90 -6.10
N PHE A 140 -9.42 4.81 -7.26
CA PHE A 140 -9.25 3.57 -7.99
C PHE A 140 -8.43 2.54 -7.17
N LEU A 141 -7.32 2.98 -6.57
CA LEU A 141 -6.52 2.13 -5.69
C LEU A 141 -7.32 1.64 -4.48
N ALA A 142 -8.10 2.50 -3.84
CA ALA A 142 -8.96 2.12 -2.73
C ALA A 142 -10.03 1.10 -3.16
N ALA A 143 -10.67 1.31 -4.32
CA ALA A 143 -11.67 0.40 -4.86
C ALA A 143 -11.13 -1.00 -5.18
N ILE A 144 -9.88 -1.12 -5.62
CA ILE A 144 -9.21 -2.41 -5.87
C ILE A 144 -8.73 -3.03 -4.56
N THR A 145 -8.19 -2.22 -3.65
CA THR A 145 -7.58 -2.71 -2.41
C THR A 145 -8.61 -3.36 -1.49
N PHE A 146 -9.82 -2.82 -1.42
CA PHE A 146 -10.86 -3.36 -0.54
C PHE A 146 -11.22 -4.84 -0.84
N PRO A 147 -11.62 -5.24 -2.06
CA PRO A 147 -11.88 -6.64 -2.38
C PRO A 147 -10.61 -7.51 -2.30
N HIS A 148 -9.44 -6.95 -2.63
CA HIS A 148 -8.17 -7.66 -2.51
C HIS A 148 -7.88 -8.07 -1.06
N VAL A 149 -8.09 -7.19 -0.09
CA VAL A 149 -7.90 -7.50 1.34
C VAL A 149 -8.79 -8.66 1.78
N LEU A 150 -10.07 -8.70 1.34
CA LEU A 150 -11.00 -9.79 1.67
C LEU A 150 -10.53 -11.14 1.09
N VAL A 151 -10.01 -11.14 -0.14
CA VAL A 151 -9.46 -12.35 -0.77
C VAL A 151 -8.23 -12.85 -0.02
N ILE A 152 -7.31 -11.95 0.32
CA ILE A 152 -6.08 -12.27 1.06
C ILE A 152 -6.42 -12.78 2.47
N GLU A 153 -7.37 -12.16 3.17
CA GLU A 153 -7.82 -12.66 4.48
C GLU A 153 -8.37 -14.08 4.38
N LYS A 154 -9.21 -14.35 3.37
CA LYS A 154 -9.74 -15.70 3.14
C LYS A 154 -8.62 -16.71 2.84
N MET A 155 -7.64 -16.34 2.04
CA MET A 155 -6.45 -17.13 1.74
C MET A 155 -5.70 -17.53 3.02
N TYR A 156 -5.39 -16.56 3.89
CA TYR A 156 -4.67 -16.83 5.15
C TYR A 156 -5.47 -17.70 6.13
N ARG A 157 -6.80 -17.63 6.11
CA ARG A 157 -7.63 -18.54 6.93
C ARG A 157 -7.53 -19.99 6.47
N HIS A 158 -7.27 -20.26 5.20
CA HIS A 158 -7.12 -21.62 4.66
C HIS A 158 -5.69 -22.17 4.77
N MET A 159 -4.69 -21.30 5.00
CA MET A 159 -3.29 -21.72 5.24
C MET A 159 -3.00 -22.12 6.69
N LYS A 160 -3.93 -21.89 7.63
CA LYS A 160 -3.85 -22.33 9.03
C LYS A 160 -4.50 -23.71 9.20
#